data_16b3eb0168dc6648da2693da7d9515c7
#
_entry.id   16b3eb0168dc6648da2693da7d9515c7
#
_cell.length_a   1.000
_cell.length_b   1.000
_cell.length_c   1.000
_cell.angle_alpha   90.00
_cell.angle_beta   90.00
_cell.angle_gamma   90.00
#
_symmetry.space_group_name_H-M   'P 1'
#
loop_
_entity.id
_entity.type
_entity.pdbx_description
1 polymer ?
#
loop_
_entity_poly.entity_id
_entity_poly.type
_entity_poly.pdbx_seq_one_letter_code
_entity_poly.pdbx_strand_id
1 'polypeptide(L)'
;MPRRPRIHLPGLPLHVVQRGHNRDACFFAEDDFLAYREWLGKACKATGCALHAYVQMTNHVHLLLSPPESEAVSRLMISLGRRYVQYINKTYRRTGTLWDSRYKSSLVQADAYLLLCQRYIELNPVRAAMVDDPAHYRWSSYRANGLGQPDSLLTPHAVYSSLGANEADRLANYRSLFRPELDNDAISDIRMALDQGQPLGDARFIDSIERATGQRREIRPRGRPRKAMLEEMGPQDQMSLDV
;
A
#
# COMPACT_ATOMS: atom_id res chain seq x y z
N MET A 1 4.31 9.16 19.96
CA MET A 1 2.83 9.02 19.93
C MET A 1 2.48 7.56 19.68
N PRO A 2 1.48 6.98 20.38
CA PRO A 2 1.04 5.62 20.09
C PRO A 2 0.58 5.52 18.65
N ARG A 3 0.94 4.41 17.98
CA ARG A 3 0.48 4.16 16.59
C ARG A 3 -1.02 3.88 16.61
N ARG A 4 -1.75 4.49 15.68
CA ARG A 4 -3.19 4.21 15.50
C ARG A 4 -3.41 2.72 15.20
N PRO A 5 -4.50 2.12 15.69
CA PRO A 5 -4.89 0.77 15.29
C PRO A 5 -5.18 0.75 13.78
N ARG A 6 -4.84 -0.39 13.14
CA ARG A 6 -5.18 -0.59 11.73
C ARG A 6 -6.67 -0.82 11.60
N ILE A 7 -7.26 -0.32 10.52
CA ILE A 7 -8.62 -0.63 10.17
C ILE A 7 -8.61 -1.62 9.02
N HIS A 8 -9.22 -2.77 9.24
CA HIS A 8 -9.52 -3.76 8.24
C HIS A 8 -11.01 -4.04 8.31
N LEU A 9 -11.71 -3.90 7.20
CA LEU A 9 -13.14 -4.18 7.09
C LEU A 9 -13.35 -5.30 6.07
N PRO A 10 -14.26 -6.24 6.37
CA PRO A 10 -14.56 -7.35 5.47
C PRO A 10 -14.95 -6.85 4.07
N GLY A 11 -14.40 -7.49 3.05
CA GLY A 11 -14.70 -7.19 1.64
C GLY A 11 -14.10 -5.90 1.09
N LEU A 12 -13.60 -4.99 1.92
CA LEU A 12 -12.99 -3.75 1.43
C LEU A 12 -11.53 -3.95 1.06
N PRO A 13 -11.08 -3.46 -0.12
CA PRO A 13 -9.69 -3.55 -0.52
C PRO A 13 -8.75 -2.79 0.41
N LEU A 14 -7.60 -3.38 0.63
CA LEU A 14 -6.50 -2.80 1.41
C LEU A 14 -5.22 -2.77 0.58
N HIS A 15 -4.57 -1.63 0.57
CA HIS A 15 -3.19 -1.51 0.14
C HIS A 15 -2.29 -1.77 1.35
N VAL A 16 -1.48 -2.81 1.26
CA VAL A 16 -0.57 -3.26 2.32
C VAL A 16 0.87 -3.11 1.84
N VAL A 17 1.74 -2.55 2.70
CA VAL A 17 3.18 -2.41 2.39
C VAL A 17 4.01 -2.89 3.56
N GLN A 18 5.04 -3.68 3.26
CA GLN A 18 6.06 -4.08 4.22
C GLN A 18 7.45 -3.81 3.64
N ARG A 19 8.32 -3.18 4.43
CA ARG A 19 9.63 -2.70 3.98
C ARG A 19 10.74 -3.32 4.80
N GLY A 20 11.87 -3.60 4.14
CA GLY A 20 13.11 -4.03 4.79
C GLY A 20 13.63 -2.98 5.78
N HIS A 21 14.26 -3.45 6.85
CA HIS A 21 14.86 -2.61 7.89
C HIS A 21 15.91 -1.68 7.27
N ASN A 22 15.95 -0.43 7.70
CA ASN A 22 16.82 0.63 7.12
C ASN A 22 16.68 0.82 5.61
N ARG A 23 15.58 0.35 5.00
CA ARG A 23 15.39 0.29 3.55
C ARG A 23 16.36 -0.66 2.84
N ASP A 24 17.04 -1.54 3.56
CA ASP A 24 17.89 -2.57 3.02
C ASP A 24 17.09 -3.61 2.23
N ALA A 25 17.80 -4.37 1.40
CA ALA A 25 17.23 -5.47 0.64
C ALA A 25 16.57 -6.50 1.56
N CYS A 26 15.41 -6.96 1.16
CA CYS A 26 14.72 -8.09 1.77
C CYS A 26 14.57 -9.28 0.81
N PHE A 27 15.00 -9.11 -0.44
CA PHE A 27 15.17 -10.15 -1.45
C PHE A 27 16.59 -10.04 -2.00
N PHE A 28 17.37 -11.11 -1.96
CA PHE A 28 18.79 -11.13 -2.31
C PHE A 28 19.04 -11.98 -3.55
N ALA A 29 18.20 -12.98 -3.80
CA ALA A 29 18.28 -13.89 -4.94
C ALA A 29 16.89 -14.20 -5.49
N GLU A 30 16.83 -14.80 -6.68
CA GLU A 30 15.56 -15.19 -7.32
C GLU A 30 14.74 -16.13 -6.44
N ASP A 31 15.39 -17.07 -5.76
CA ASP A 31 14.72 -18.02 -4.87
C ASP A 31 13.99 -17.36 -3.71
N ASP A 32 14.43 -16.16 -3.29
CA ASP A 32 13.74 -15.42 -2.22
C ASP A 32 12.37 -14.90 -2.69
N PHE A 33 12.31 -14.39 -3.93
CA PHE A 33 11.06 -13.95 -4.54
C PHE A 33 10.09 -15.12 -4.72
N LEU A 34 10.60 -16.27 -5.17
CA LEU A 34 9.80 -17.50 -5.35
C LEU A 34 9.28 -18.00 -4.01
N ALA A 35 10.13 -18.10 -2.99
CA ALA A 35 9.75 -18.50 -1.65
C ALA A 35 8.69 -17.59 -1.04
N TYR A 36 8.86 -16.27 -1.16
CA TYR A 36 7.86 -15.32 -0.68
C TYR A 36 6.52 -15.50 -1.38
N ARG A 37 6.48 -15.66 -2.72
CA ARG A 37 5.26 -15.91 -3.49
C ARG A 37 4.55 -17.19 -3.06
N GLU A 38 5.29 -18.27 -2.88
CA GLU A 38 4.74 -19.54 -2.42
C GLU A 38 4.03 -19.39 -1.07
N TRP A 39 4.70 -18.75 -0.10
CA TRP A 39 4.11 -18.54 1.22
C TRP A 39 2.99 -17.51 1.23
N LEU A 40 3.05 -16.49 0.37
CA LEU A 40 1.95 -15.55 0.17
C LEU A 40 0.70 -16.29 -0.32
N GLY A 41 0.83 -17.17 -1.32
CA GLY A 41 -0.28 -17.99 -1.81
C GLY A 41 -0.87 -18.91 -0.75
N LYS A 42 0.00 -19.59 0.02
CA LYS A 42 -0.44 -20.41 1.16
C LYS A 42 -1.16 -19.58 2.22
N ALA A 43 -0.66 -18.39 2.52
CA ALA A 43 -1.26 -17.48 3.50
C ALA A 43 -2.60 -16.92 3.02
N CYS A 44 -2.70 -16.49 1.75
CA CYS A 44 -3.97 -16.06 1.14
C CYS A 44 -5.02 -17.18 1.21
N LYS A 45 -4.66 -18.40 0.80
CA LYS A 45 -5.56 -19.55 0.85
C LYS A 45 -6.02 -19.87 2.28
N ALA A 46 -5.12 -19.84 3.25
CA ALA A 46 -5.42 -20.14 4.65
C ALA A 46 -6.30 -19.09 5.34
N THR A 47 -6.24 -17.83 4.89
CA THR A 47 -7.00 -16.72 5.48
C THR A 47 -8.21 -16.29 4.67
N GLY A 48 -8.38 -16.83 3.46
CA GLY A 48 -9.43 -16.44 2.53
C GLY A 48 -9.24 -15.03 1.93
N CYS A 49 -8.09 -14.41 2.11
CA CYS A 49 -7.81 -13.09 1.51
C CYS A 49 -7.70 -13.22 -0.01
N ALA A 50 -8.45 -12.40 -0.75
CA ALA A 50 -8.36 -12.27 -2.19
C ALA A 50 -7.26 -11.26 -2.56
N LEU A 51 -6.21 -11.70 -3.25
CA LEU A 51 -5.12 -10.84 -3.72
C LEU A 51 -5.44 -10.34 -5.13
N HIS A 52 -5.42 -9.03 -5.35
CA HIS A 52 -5.80 -8.39 -6.62
C HIS A 52 -4.60 -7.88 -7.41
N ALA A 53 -3.60 -7.37 -6.71
CA ALA A 53 -2.34 -6.94 -7.29
C ALA A 53 -1.20 -7.04 -6.28
N TYR A 54 0.02 -7.17 -6.79
CA TYR A 54 1.23 -7.14 -5.97
C TYR A 54 2.45 -6.68 -6.77
N VAL A 55 3.46 -6.24 -6.04
CA VAL A 55 4.84 -6.11 -6.53
C VAL A 55 5.81 -6.42 -5.39
N GLN A 56 6.81 -7.25 -5.70
CA GLN A 56 7.96 -7.52 -4.84
C GLN A 56 9.13 -6.69 -5.35
N MET A 57 9.45 -5.60 -4.67
CA MET A 57 10.63 -4.78 -4.95
C MET A 57 11.82 -5.35 -4.16
N THR A 58 13.04 -5.00 -4.50
CA THR A 58 14.24 -5.50 -3.80
C THR A 58 14.17 -5.32 -2.28
N ASN A 59 13.60 -4.21 -1.82
CA ASN A 59 13.60 -3.83 -0.40
C ASN A 59 12.21 -3.63 0.22
N HIS A 60 11.15 -3.93 -0.50
CA HIS A 60 9.78 -3.85 0.03
C HIS A 60 8.78 -4.59 -0.86
N VAL A 61 7.60 -4.82 -0.33
CA VAL A 61 6.48 -5.41 -1.07
C VAL A 61 5.24 -4.55 -0.95
N HIS A 62 4.45 -4.50 -2.01
CA HIS A 62 3.10 -3.96 -2.01
C HIS A 62 2.11 -5.07 -2.35
N LEU A 63 1.01 -5.12 -1.63
CA LEU A 63 -0.11 -6.03 -1.86
C LEU A 63 -1.40 -5.21 -1.90
N LEU A 64 -2.27 -5.49 -2.86
CA LEU A 64 -3.65 -5.02 -2.87
C LEU A 64 -4.56 -6.24 -2.69
N LEU A 65 -5.28 -6.29 -1.59
CA LEU A 65 -6.06 -7.48 -1.22
C LEU A 65 -7.35 -7.12 -0.48
N SER A 66 -8.36 -8.00 -0.57
CA SER A 66 -9.60 -7.88 0.21
C SER A 66 -9.70 -9.04 1.20
N PRO A 67 -9.92 -8.76 2.49
CA PRO A 67 -10.11 -9.79 3.51
C PRO A 67 -11.57 -10.23 3.60
N PRO A 68 -11.87 -11.50 3.91
CA PRO A 68 -13.22 -11.94 4.23
C PRO A 68 -13.68 -11.49 5.63
N GLU A 69 -12.73 -11.22 6.54
CA GLU A 69 -12.96 -10.75 7.91
C GLU A 69 -11.82 -9.86 8.41
N SER A 70 -12.07 -9.04 9.43
CA SER A 70 -11.13 -8.01 9.91
C SER A 70 -9.77 -8.55 10.34
N GLU A 71 -9.72 -9.77 10.90
CA GLU A 71 -8.47 -10.38 11.40
C GLU A 71 -7.64 -11.06 10.30
N ALA A 72 -8.23 -11.31 9.12
CA ALA A 72 -7.61 -12.13 8.08
C ALA A 72 -6.26 -11.57 7.61
N VAL A 73 -6.16 -10.25 7.37
CA VAL A 73 -4.91 -9.59 6.93
C VAL A 73 -3.83 -9.70 8.01
N SER A 74 -4.20 -9.53 9.27
CA SER A 74 -3.24 -9.65 10.38
C SER A 74 -2.68 -11.06 10.47
N ARG A 75 -3.53 -12.10 10.37
CA ARG A 75 -3.12 -13.51 10.36
C ARG A 75 -2.24 -13.83 9.14
N LEU A 76 -2.62 -13.33 7.96
CA LEU A 76 -1.83 -13.46 6.73
C LEU A 76 -0.42 -12.92 6.92
N MET A 77 -0.31 -11.65 7.32
CA MET A 77 0.98 -10.98 7.45
C MET A 77 1.86 -11.55 8.57
N ILE A 78 1.27 -12.05 9.66
CA ILE A 78 2.00 -12.75 10.73
C ILE A 78 2.55 -14.07 10.20
N SER A 79 1.73 -14.89 9.54
CA SER A 79 2.13 -16.19 9.01
C SER A 79 3.23 -16.06 7.97
N LEU A 80 3.03 -15.17 6.98
CA LEU A 80 3.99 -14.88 5.93
C LEU A 80 5.31 -14.34 6.49
N GLY A 81 5.23 -13.32 7.37
CA GLY A 81 6.40 -12.66 7.94
C GLY A 81 7.25 -13.63 8.76
N ARG A 82 6.66 -14.49 9.59
CA ARG A 82 7.41 -15.48 10.40
C ARG A 82 8.19 -16.44 9.51
N ARG A 83 7.55 -17.03 8.50
CA ARG A 83 8.18 -18.00 7.61
C ARG A 83 9.29 -17.37 6.80
N TYR A 84 9.04 -16.21 6.21
CA TYR A 84 10.01 -15.55 5.35
C TYR A 84 11.23 -15.06 6.13
N VAL A 85 11.06 -14.45 7.31
CA VAL A 85 12.19 -14.02 8.17
C VAL A 85 13.04 -15.21 8.60
N GLN A 86 12.42 -16.33 8.99
CA GLN A 86 13.17 -17.54 9.35
C GLN A 86 13.98 -18.08 8.17
N TYR A 87 13.39 -18.13 6.98
CA TYR A 87 14.07 -18.54 5.76
C TYR A 87 15.27 -17.67 5.45
N ILE A 88 15.08 -16.34 5.39
CA ILE A 88 16.16 -15.40 5.09
C ILE A 88 17.28 -15.48 6.14
N ASN A 89 16.94 -15.48 7.40
CA ASN A 89 17.93 -15.55 8.47
C ASN A 89 18.74 -16.87 8.41
N LYS A 90 18.09 -17.99 8.10
CA LYS A 90 18.75 -19.29 7.93
C LYS A 90 19.63 -19.32 6.67
N THR A 91 19.09 -18.90 5.52
CA THR A 91 19.76 -18.95 4.22
C THR A 91 21.01 -18.06 4.21
N TYR A 92 20.92 -16.84 4.74
CA TYR A 92 21.99 -15.85 4.71
C TYR A 92 22.75 -15.73 6.03
N ARG A 93 22.54 -16.67 6.97
CA ARG A 93 23.21 -16.69 8.30
C ARG A 93 23.08 -15.35 9.04
N ARG A 94 21.91 -14.73 8.97
CA ARG A 94 21.60 -13.44 9.59
C ARG A 94 20.90 -13.64 10.94
N THR A 95 20.99 -12.61 11.79
CA THR A 95 20.25 -12.48 13.04
C THR A 95 19.46 -11.17 13.06
N GLY A 96 18.47 -11.07 13.93
CA GLY A 96 17.68 -9.86 14.09
C GLY A 96 16.51 -9.73 13.11
N THR A 97 16.00 -8.50 13.00
CA THR A 97 14.83 -8.21 12.19
C THR A 97 15.18 -8.04 10.71
N LEU A 98 14.31 -8.55 9.83
CA LEU A 98 14.37 -8.29 8.39
C LEU A 98 13.54 -7.04 8.03
N TRP A 99 12.43 -6.82 8.74
CA TRP A 99 11.47 -5.78 8.44
C TRP A 99 11.69 -4.55 9.32
N ASP A 100 11.58 -3.35 8.73
CA ASP A 100 11.68 -2.07 9.44
C ASP A 100 10.67 -1.95 10.58
N SER A 101 9.46 -2.41 10.34
CA SER A 101 8.38 -2.36 11.31
C SER A 101 7.27 -3.34 10.93
N ARG A 102 6.16 -3.30 11.67
CA ARG A 102 4.93 -3.94 11.22
C ARG A 102 4.52 -3.33 9.87
N TYR A 103 3.86 -4.11 9.01
CA TYR A 103 3.33 -3.63 7.73
C TYR A 103 2.46 -2.37 7.92
N LYS A 104 2.41 -1.51 6.92
CA LYS A 104 1.46 -0.40 6.80
C LYS A 104 0.27 -0.86 6.00
N SER A 105 -0.91 -0.33 6.25
CA SER A 105 -2.10 -0.60 5.46
C SER A 105 -3.01 0.62 5.39
N SER A 106 -3.71 0.74 4.26
CA SER A 106 -4.70 1.77 3.96
C SER A 106 -5.90 1.10 3.31
N LEU A 107 -7.11 1.38 3.78
CA LEU A 107 -8.33 1.01 3.06
C LEU A 107 -8.39 1.76 1.74
N VAL A 108 -8.88 1.11 0.69
CA VAL A 108 -9.01 1.68 -0.66
C VAL A 108 -10.48 1.64 -1.06
N GLN A 109 -11.05 2.80 -1.43
CA GLN A 109 -12.37 2.88 -2.04
C GLN A 109 -12.34 2.17 -3.39
N ALA A 110 -13.15 1.11 -3.53
CA ALA A 110 -13.05 0.23 -4.68
C ALA A 110 -13.40 0.95 -6.00
N ASP A 111 -14.54 1.64 -6.04
CA ASP A 111 -15.08 2.19 -7.29
C ASP A 111 -14.19 3.26 -7.93
N ALA A 112 -13.58 4.11 -7.13
CA ALA A 112 -12.80 5.25 -7.62
C ALA A 112 -11.28 5.03 -7.59
N TYR A 113 -10.77 4.26 -6.61
CA TYR A 113 -9.33 4.25 -6.31
C TYR A 113 -8.67 2.88 -6.48
N LEU A 114 -9.43 1.80 -6.69
CA LEU A 114 -8.84 0.45 -6.82
C LEU A 114 -7.86 0.36 -7.99
N LEU A 115 -8.31 0.75 -9.19
CA LEU A 115 -7.49 0.68 -10.40
C LEU A 115 -6.30 1.64 -10.34
N LEU A 116 -6.48 2.81 -9.73
CA LEU A 116 -5.41 3.76 -9.48
C LEU A 116 -4.34 3.16 -8.55
N CYS A 117 -4.77 2.54 -7.45
CA CYS A 117 -3.87 1.86 -6.52
C CYS A 117 -3.18 0.65 -7.16
N GLN A 118 -3.90 -0.10 -7.99
CA GLN A 118 -3.36 -1.23 -8.74
C GLN A 118 -2.25 -0.79 -9.70
N ARG A 119 -2.51 0.27 -10.51
CA ARG A 119 -1.50 0.90 -11.36
C ARG A 119 -0.30 1.41 -10.56
N TYR A 120 -0.56 2.10 -9.44
CA TYR A 120 0.51 2.58 -8.56
C TYR A 120 1.43 1.45 -8.12
N ILE A 121 0.87 0.30 -7.74
CA ILE A 121 1.61 -0.90 -7.31
C ILE A 121 2.43 -1.46 -8.47
N GLU A 122 1.82 -1.67 -9.62
CA GLU A 122 2.47 -2.31 -10.77
C GLU A 122 3.47 -1.41 -11.49
N LEU A 123 3.36 -0.08 -11.38
CA LEU A 123 4.33 0.89 -11.88
C LEU A 123 5.49 1.18 -10.90
N ASN A 124 5.53 0.57 -9.71
CA ASN A 124 6.64 0.80 -8.78
C ASN A 124 8.03 0.53 -9.38
N PRO A 125 8.25 -0.57 -10.15
CA PRO A 125 9.56 -0.83 -10.76
C PRO A 125 9.96 0.22 -11.80
N VAL A 126 8.99 0.71 -12.60
CA VAL A 126 9.24 1.79 -13.58
C VAL A 126 9.60 3.09 -12.87
N ARG A 127 8.83 3.45 -11.84
CA ARG A 127 9.08 4.66 -11.03
C ARG A 127 10.38 4.59 -10.22
N ALA A 128 10.89 3.39 -9.98
CA ALA A 128 12.19 3.15 -9.35
C ALA A 128 13.33 3.04 -10.38
N ALA A 129 13.06 3.29 -11.68
CA ALA A 129 13.99 3.16 -12.80
C ALA A 129 14.70 1.78 -12.87
N MET A 130 14.00 0.71 -12.43
CA MET A 130 14.50 -0.67 -12.53
C MET A 130 14.21 -1.26 -13.91
N VAL A 131 13.12 -0.84 -14.53
CA VAL A 131 12.67 -1.20 -15.88
C VAL A 131 11.97 0.01 -16.51
N ASP A 132 11.86 0.05 -17.81
CA ASP A 132 11.17 1.07 -18.60
C ASP A 132 9.68 0.74 -18.86
N ASP A 133 9.32 -0.53 -18.80
CA ASP A 133 7.94 -1.03 -18.98
C ASP A 133 7.60 -2.02 -17.85
N PRO A 134 6.41 -1.93 -17.21
CA PRO A 134 6.02 -2.86 -16.15
C PRO A 134 5.96 -4.32 -16.61
N ALA A 135 5.80 -4.58 -17.92
CA ALA A 135 5.85 -5.91 -18.51
C ALA A 135 7.22 -6.58 -18.34
N HIS A 136 8.30 -5.80 -18.25
CA HIS A 136 9.66 -6.31 -18.07
C HIS A 136 9.97 -6.72 -16.63
N TYR A 137 9.13 -6.33 -15.67
CA TYR A 137 9.32 -6.71 -14.27
C TYR A 137 8.54 -7.96 -13.89
N ARG A 138 9.24 -9.10 -13.74
CA ARG A 138 8.61 -10.42 -13.50
C ARG A 138 7.98 -10.60 -12.11
N TRP A 139 8.35 -9.76 -11.13
CA TRP A 139 7.92 -9.89 -9.74
C TRP A 139 6.74 -8.99 -9.39
N SER A 140 5.85 -8.79 -10.36
CA SER A 140 4.60 -8.05 -10.19
C SER A 140 3.42 -8.76 -10.84
N SER A 141 2.23 -8.36 -10.46
CA SER A 141 0.96 -8.83 -11.03
C SER A 141 0.68 -8.31 -12.44
N TYR A 142 1.46 -7.34 -12.97
CA TYR A 142 1.18 -6.71 -14.26
C TYR A 142 1.10 -7.71 -15.42
N ARG A 143 1.97 -8.73 -15.43
CA ARG A 143 1.94 -9.74 -16.49
C ARG A 143 0.63 -10.53 -16.53
N ALA A 144 0.01 -10.73 -15.39
CA ALA A 144 -1.31 -11.35 -15.34
C ALA A 144 -2.41 -10.34 -15.66
N ASN A 145 -2.46 -9.21 -14.95
CA ASN A 145 -3.53 -8.22 -15.08
C ASN A 145 -3.49 -7.47 -16.43
N GLY A 146 -2.31 -7.23 -16.99
CA GLY A 146 -2.14 -6.50 -18.26
C GLY A 146 -1.94 -7.39 -19.48
N LEU A 147 -1.31 -8.56 -19.33
CA LEU A 147 -0.92 -9.42 -20.45
C LEU A 147 -1.63 -10.79 -20.45
N GLY A 148 -2.47 -11.10 -19.47
CA GLY A 148 -3.21 -12.35 -19.39
C GLY A 148 -2.36 -13.58 -19.06
N GLN A 149 -1.13 -13.41 -18.56
CA GLN A 149 -0.33 -14.54 -18.13
C GLN A 149 -0.92 -15.16 -16.86
N PRO A 150 -1.06 -16.50 -16.78
CA PRO A 150 -1.63 -17.13 -15.59
C PRO A 150 -0.84 -16.82 -14.32
N ASP A 151 -1.51 -16.36 -13.28
CA ASP A 151 -0.95 -16.22 -11.93
C ASP A 151 -1.97 -16.71 -10.89
N SER A 152 -1.71 -17.87 -10.33
CA SER A 152 -2.60 -18.54 -9.36
C SER A 152 -2.70 -17.81 -8.01
N LEU A 153 -1.88 -16.79 -7.77
CA LEU A 153 -1.99 -15.94 -6.58
C LEU A 153 -3.16 -14.96 -6.67
N LEU A 154 -3.56 -14.59 -7.89
CA LEU A 154 -4.49 -13.49 -8.11
C LEU A 154 -5.94 -13.94 -8.11
N THR A 155 -6.76 -13.10 -7.50
CA THR A 155 -8.22 -13.14 -7.59
C THR A 155 -8.66 -11.81 -8.18
N PRO A 156 -9.19 -11.74 -9.41
CA PRO A 156 -9.65 -10.50 -10.01
C PRO A 156 -10.73 -9.83 -9.15
N HIS A 157 -10.59 -8.53 -8.92
CA HIS A 157 -11.66 -7.74 -8.27
C HIS A 157 -12.77 -7.42 -9.27
N ALA A 158 -14.01 -7.26 -8.80
CA ALA A 158 -15.16 -6.96 -9.67
C ALA A 158 -14.93 -5.70 -10.54
N VAL A 159 -14.34 -4.65 -9.99
CA VAL A 159 -13.99 -3.41 -10.73
C VAL A 159 -12.99 -3.67 -11.87
N TYR A 160 -12.00 -4.55 -11.66
CA TYR A 160 -11.10 -4.95 -12.73
C TYR A 160 -11.84 -5.81 -13.78
N SER A 161 -12.70 -6.73 -13.32
CA SER A 161 -13.48 -7.60 -14.21
C SER A 161 -14.45 -6.81 -15.09
N SER A 162 -14.98 -5.68 -14.60
CA SER A 162 -15.90 -4.82 -15.35
C SER A 162 -15.23 -3.98 -16.44
N LEU A 163 -13.90 -4.01 -16.58
CA LEU A 163 -13.19 -3.30 -17.64
C LEU A 163 -13.46 -3.84 -19.05
N GLY A 164 -14.02 -5.05 -19.19
CA GLY A 164 -14.34 -5.61 -20.49
C GLY A 164 -15.31 -6.79 -20.38
N ALA A 165 -16.11 -6.98 -21.41
CA ALA A 165 -17.06 -8.09 -21.51
C ALA A 165 -16.38 -9.46 -21.64
N ASN A 166 -15.17 -9.47 -22.17
CA ASN A 166 -14.33 -10.66 -22.32
C ASN A 166 -12.89 -10.35 -21.88
N GLU A 167 -12.03 -11.36 -21.87
CA GLU A 167 -10.65 -11.22 -21.41
C GLU A 167 -9.85 -10.27 -22.30
N ALA A 168 -9.98 -10.35 -23.61
CA ALA A 168 -9.22 -9.53 -24.56
C ALA A 168 -9.52 -8.04 -24.36
N ASP A 169 -10.80 -7.68 -24.26
CA ASP A 169 -11.24 -6.30 -24.01
C ASP A 169 -10.77 -5.82 -22.63
N ARG A 170 -10.90 -6.66 -21.61
CA ARG A 170 -10.44 -6.33 -20.25
C ARG A 170 -8.95 -6.03 -20.21
N LEU A 171 -8.13 -6.88 -20.83
CA LEU A 171 -6.68 -6.68 -20.91
C LEU A 171 -6.32 -5.42 -21.70
N ALA A 172 -7.00 -5.17 -22.84
CA ALA A 172 -6.77 -3.98 -23.65
C ALA A 172 -7.11 -2.70 -22.88
N ASN A 173 -8.27 -2.67 -22.22
CA ASN A 173 -8.72 -1.54 -21.42
C ASN A 173 -7.83 -1.35 -20.19
N TYR A 174 -7.40 -2.42 -19.54
CA TYR A 174 -6.46 -2.32 -18.44
C TYR A 174 -5.12 -1.72 -18.85
N ARG A 175 -4.51 -2.20 -19.97
CA ARG A 175 -3.27 -1.61 -20.50
C ARG A 175 -3.43 -0.14 -20.89
N SER A 176 -4.60 0.27 -21.38
CA SER A 176 -4.84 1.67 -21.73
C SER A 176 -4.71 2.62 -20.54
N LEU A 177 -4.98 2.14 -19.33
CA LEU A 177 -4.81 2.91 -18.10
C LEU A 177 -3.34 3.26 -17.82
N PHE A 178 -2.38 2.54 -18.39
CA PHE A 178 -0.94 2.76 -18.16
C PHE A 178 -0.33 3.75 -19.14
N ARG A 179 -1.05 4.17 -20.20
CA ARG A 179 -0.56 5.16 -21.17
C ARG A 179 -0.35 6.55 -20.59
N PRO A 180 -1.31 7.13 -19.83
CA PRO A 180 -1.05 8.38 -19.13
C PRO A 180 -0.17 8.12 -17.90
N GLU A 181 0.73 9.04 -17.61
CA GLU A 181 1.48 9.03 -16.36
C GLU A 181 0.53 9.07 -15.16
N LEU A 182 0.98 8.51 -14.03
CA LEU A 182 0.27 8.69 -12.77
C LEU A 182 0.44 10.14 -12.33
N ASP A 183 -0.68 10.78 -12.05
CA ASP A 183 -0.68 12.11 -11.46
C ASP A 183 0.10 12.14 -10.13
N ASN A 184 0.92 13.17 -9.96
CA ASN A 184 1.73 13.34 -8.75
C ASN A 184 0.89 13.54 -7.49
N ASP A 185 -0.27 14.19 -7.60
CA ASP A 185 -1.19 14.38 -6.48
C ASP A 185 -1.79 13.03 -6.07
N ALA A 186 -2.22 12.21 -7.03
CA ALA A 186 -2.70 10.86 -6.77
C ALA A 186 -1.62 9.97 -6.12
N ILE A 187 -0.37 10.06 -6.55
CA ILE A 187 0.77 9.38 -5.92
C ILE A 187 0.96 9.84 -4.48
N SER A 188 0.85 11.14 -4.25
CA SER A 188 1.00 11.75 -2.91
C SER A 188 -0.10 11.29 -1.97
N ASP A 189 -1.34 11.24 -2.45
CA ASP A 189 -2.50 10.77 -1.69
C ASP A 189 -2.36 9.30 -1.30
N ILE A 190 -1.96 8.42 -2.23
CA ILE A 190 -1.72 7.00 -1.93
C ILE A 190 -0.63 6.85 -0.86
N ARG A 191 0.47 7.58 -0.98
CA ARG A 191 1.58 7.54 -0.02
C ARG A 191 1.17 8.06 1.35
N MET A 192 0.44 9.16 1.39
CA MET A 192 -0.03 9.79 2.61
C MET A 192 -1.05 8.89 3.33
N ALA A 193 -2.03 8.36 2.61
CA ALA A 193 -3.00 7.42 3.14
C ALA A 193 -2.30 6.21 3.78
N LEU A 194 -1.32 5.61 3.09
CA LEU A 194 -0.56 4.48 3.57
C LEU A 194 0.29 4.81 4.80
N ASP A 195 1.00 5.95 4.77
CA ASP A 195 1.90 6.36 5.86
C ASP A 195 1.14 6.66 7.15
N GLN A 196 -0.04 7.21 7.04
CA GLN A 196 -0.88 7.59 8.18
C GLN A 196 -1.91 6.52 8.56
N GLY A 197 -2.02 5.42 7.78
CA GLY A 197 -3.04 4.40 7.95
C GLY A 197 -4.45 4.97 7.76
N GLN A 198 -4.60 5.93 6.83
CA GLN A 198 -5.86 6.58 6.49
C GLN A 198 -6.54 5.85 5.32
N PRO A 199 -7.88 5.89 5.21
CA PRO A 199 -8.56 5.45 4.00
C PRO A 199 -8.15 6.30 2.79
N LEU A 200 -7.98 5.64 1.64
CA LEU A 200 -7.84 6.26 0.33
C LEU A 200 -9.20 6.27 -0.35
N GLY A 201 -9.82 7.42 -0.47
CA GLY A 201 -11.16 7.56 -1.00
C GLY A 201 -11.66 9.00 -0.94
N ASP A 202 -12.88 9.22 -1.44
CA ASP A 202 -13.56 10.50 -1.33
C ASP A 202 -14.06 10.78 0.11
N ALA A 203 -14.53 12.01 0.36
CA ALA A 203 -14.99 12.41 1.69
C ALA A 203 -16.13 11.52 2.21
N ARG A 204 -17.05 11.09 1.34
CA ARG A 204 -18.18 10.23 1.72
C ARG A 204 -17.72 8.85 2.19
N PHE A 205 -16.73 8.29 1.48
CA PHE A 205 -16.12 7.02 1.87
C PHE A 205 -15.41 7.16 3.23
N ILE A 206 -14.61 8.21 3.41
CA ILE A 206 -13.91 8.49 4.67
C ILE A 206 -14.91 8.61 5.82
N ASP A 207 -15.97 9.41 5.67
CA ASP A 207 -17.02 9.57 6.67
C ASP A 207 -17.73 8.25 6.99
N SER A 208 -17.93 7.39 5.99
CA SER A 208 -18.53 6.06 6.20
C SER A 208 -17.64 5.16 7.05
N ILE A 209 -16.34 5.19 6.81
CA ILE A 209 -15.34 4.44 7.59
C ILE A 209 -15.27 4.97 9.03
N GLU A 210 -15.30 6.30 9.23
CA GLU A 210 -15.32 6.90 10.56
C GLU A 210 -16.55 6.47 11.37
N ARG A 211 -17.71 6.50 10.74
CA ARG A 211 -18.97 6.03 11.37
C ARG A 211 -18.92 4.56 11.73
N ALA A 212 -18.43 3.73 10.82
CA ALA A 212 -18.36 2.27 11.03
C ALA A 212 -17.36 1.87 12.11
N THR A 213 -16.30 2.67 12.34
CA THR A 213 -15.20 2.31 13.22
C THR A 213 -15.11 3.14 14.49
N GLY A 214 -15.84 4.25 14.58
CA GLY A 214 -15.75 5.23 15.66
C GLY A 214 -14.40 5.96 15.71
N GLN A 215 -13.54 5.80 14.71
CA GLN A 215 -12.20 6.37 14.70
C GLN A 215 -12.11 7.54 13.72
N ARG A 216 -11.89 8.75 14.24
CA ARG A 216 -11.63 9.92 13.40
C ARG A 216 -10.38 9.75 12.56
N ARG A 217 -10.47 10.08 11.28
CA ARG A 217 -9.43 9.94 10.26
C ARG A 217 -9.00 11.29 9.70
N GLU A 218 -8.39 12.12 10.55
CA GLU A 218 -7.82 13.39 10.11
C GLU A 218 -6.45 13.18 9.49
N ILE A 219 -6.24 13.70 8.29
CA ILE A 219 -4.92 13.79 7.67
C ILE A 219 -4.13 14.86 8.42
N ARG A 220 -3.01 14.48 9.00
CA ARG A 220 -2.11 15.41 9.70
C ARG A 220 -0.87 15.64 8.86
N PRO A 221 -0.48 16.91 8.62
CA PRO A 221 0.79 17.20 7.96
C PRO A 221 1.93 16.60 8.77
N ARG A 222 2.95 16.06 8.08
CA ARG A 222 4.16 15.54 8.71
C ARG A 222 5.00 16.68 9.29
N GLY A 223 5.52 16.46 10.48
CA GLY A 223 6.50 17.34 11.12
C GLY A 223 6.09 17.77 12.52
N ARG A 224 7.03 18.43 13.20
CA ARG A 224 6.75 19.12 14.45
C ARG A 224 5.84 20.29 14.12
N PRO A 225 4.73 20.54 14.85
CA PRO A 225 3.94 21.76 14.68
C PRO A 225 4.88 22.96 14.73
N ARG A 226 4.80 23.84 13.72
CA ARG A 226 5.49 25.13 13.79
C ARG A 226 5.00 25.81 15.07
N LYS A 227 5.92 26.23 15.97
CA LYS A 227 5.57 27.14 17.04
C LYS A 227 4.89 28.34 16.37
N ALA A 228 3.66 28.63 16.78
CA ALA A 228 3.07 29.92 16.41
C ALA A 228 4.09 30.99 16.84
N MET A 229 4.54 31.80 15.90
CA MET A 229 5.23 33.03 16.28
C MET A 229 4.19 33.81 17.08
N LEU A 230 4.42 33.93 18.38
CA LEU A 230 3.82 35.00 19.17
C LEU A 230 4.34 36.27 18.51
N GLU A 231 3.46 36.97 17.82
CA GLU A 231 3.71 38.36 17.44
C GLU A 231 4.05 39.07 18.75
N GLU A 232 5.30 39.45 18.89
CA GLU A 232 5.72 40.42 19.92
C GLU A 232 4.98 41.71 19.59
N MET A 233 3.89 41.96 20.33
CA MET A 233 3.37 43.30 20.46
C MET A 233 4.45 44.11 21.12
N GLY A 234 5.16 44.91 20.32
CA GLY A 234 6.12 45.88 20.79
C GLY A 234 5.44 46.91 21.69
N PRO A 235 6.15 47.43 22.70
CA PRO A 235 5.63 48.47 23.54
C PRO A 235 5.65 49.79 22.76
N GLN A 236 4.50 50.22 22.29
CA GLN A 236 4.31 51.60 21.84
C GLN A 236 3.32 52.30 22.76
N ASP A 237 3.78 53.52 23.18
CA ASP A 237 3.04 54.61 23.80
C ASP A 237 2.79 54.53 25.32
N GLN A 238 3.87 54.76 26.04
CA GLN A 238 3.84 55.63 27.21
C GLN A 238 4.67 56.87 26.90
N MET A 239 4.04 57.87 26.33
CA MET A 239 4.58 59.23 26.40
C MET A 239 3.43 60.25 26.40
N SER A 240 3.55 61.12 27.40
CA SER A 240 2.90 62.42 27.62
C SER A 240 1.53 62.42 28.32
N LEU A 241 1.64 62.72 29.58
CA LEU A 241 0.77 63.67 30.28
C LEU A 241 1.52 64.14 31.54
N ASP A 242 2.38 65.14 31.37
CA ASP A 242 2.76 66.10 32.41
C ASP A 242 2.79 67.46 31.77
N VAL A 243 1.78 68.27 32.05
CA VAL A 243 1.79 69.72 32.42
C VAL A 243 0.41 70.07 33.00
#